data_9a900dfd7c011d3d4b1decb18a3af8b0
#
_entry.id   9a900dfd7c011d3d4b1decb18a3af8b0
#
_cell.length_a   1.000
_cell.length_b   1.000
_cell.length_c   1.000
_cell.angle_alpha   90.00
_cell.angle_beta   90.00
_cell.angle_gamma   90.00
#
_symmetry.space_group_name_H-M   'P 1'
#
loop_
_entity.id
_entity.type
_entity.pdbx_description
1 polymer ?
#
loop_
_entity_poly.entity_id
_entity_poly.type
_entity_poly.pdbx_seq_one_letter_code
_entity_poly.pdbx_strand_id
1 'polypeptide(L)'
;MAISFLNEDEGLSFTRSLLVGAARPGAAIAAHVAADSDSGIVRIDVAEAVESTCFQAVRQAGTKAYIGYGERVFIVDCVTEDVVMHQMDGYFCEFFDAEELETSGADFCVLASSASELFAFGPDGALLWKTTQLGIDGVLVHSATGTHIKGSGEWDPPGGWEPFILATRTGERVSGGSAPRR
;
A
#
# COMPACT_ATOMS: atom_id res chain seq x y z
N MET A 1 2.94 6.96 18.71
CA MET A 1 3.99 6.07 18.16
C MET A 1 3.61 5.82 16.71
N ALA A 2 4.56 5.85 15.83
CA ALA A 2 4.26 5.51 14.44
C ALA A 2 4.12 4.00 14.29
N ILE A 3 3.34 3.54 13.32
CA ILE A 3 3.28 2.14 12.93
C ILE A 3 4.66 1.63 12.48
N SER A 4 5.05 0.43 12.89
CA SER A 4 6.34 -0.17 12.52
C SER A 4 6.26 -1.69 12.46
N PHE A 5 7.14 -2.29 11.65
CA PHE A 5 7.44 -3.72 11.79
C PHE A 5 8.22 -3.95 13.09
N LEU A 6 7.92 -5.04 13.75
CA LEU A 6 8.58 -5.44 15.00
C LEU A 6 9.73 -6.39 14.72
N ASN A 7 10.84 -6.15 15.40
CA ASN A 7 11.89 -7.16 15.56
C ASN A 7 11.54 -8.06 16.76
N GLU A 8 11.96 -9.32 16.74
CA GLU A 8 11.60 -10.34 17.74
C GLU A 8 11.94 -9.97 19.21
N ASP A 9 12.82 -8.99 19.44
CA ASP A 9 13.34 -8.61 20.76
C ASP A 9 12.72 -7.32 21.36
N GLU A 10 11.70 -6.74 20.72
CA GLU A 10 11.08 -5.53 21.26
C GLU A 10 10.10 -5.89 22.39
N GLY A 11 10.47 -5.64 23.63
CA GLY A 11 9.68 -5.88 24.85
C GLY A 11 8.46 -4.96 24.98
N LEU A 12 7.67 -4.79 23.92
CA LEU A 12 6.46 -3.98 23.90
C LEU A 12 5.29 -4.72 24.56
N SER A 13 4.48 -3.98 25.30
CA SER A 13 3.21 -4.50 25.83
C SER A 13 2.08 -4.17 24.87
N PHE A 14 1.41 -5.20 24.36
CA PHE A 14 0.30 -5.04 23.44
C PHE A 14 -1.03 -5.11 24.19
N THR A 15 -1.96 -4.24 23.85
CA THR A 15 -3.32 -4.29 24.39
C THR A 15 -4.15 -5.37 23.69
N ARG A 16 -3.84 -5.63 22.42
CA ARG A 16 -4.56 -6.59 21.55
C ARG A 16 -3.62 -7.17 20.51
N SER A 17 -4.03 -8.33 19.95
CA SER A 17 -3.36 -8.94 18.80
C SER A 17 -4.38 -9.36 17.75
N LEU A 18 -4.09 -9.06 16.49
CA LEU A 18 -4.90 -9.40 15.32
C LEU A 18 -4.07 -10.25 14.37
N LEU A 19 -4.74 -11.18 13.67
CA LEU A 19 -4.12 -11.97 12.60
C LEU A 19 -4.71 -11.56 11.26
N VAL A 20 -3.85 -11.20 10.31
CA VAL A 20 -4.23 -10.88 8.92
C VAL A 20 -3.61 -11.88 7.95
N GLY A 21 -4.24 -12.05 6.79
CA GLY A 21 -3.80 -13.00 5.76
C GLY A 21 -4.52 -14.35 5.82
N ALA A 22 -4.06 -15.30 5.00
CA ALA A 22 -4.69 -16.62 4.92
C ALA A 22 -4.29 -17.47 6.13
N ALA A 23 -5.16 -17.56 7.12
CA ALA A 23 -5.00 -18.49 8.22
C ALA A 23 -5.22 -19.92 7.72
N ARG A 24 -4.14 -20.58 7.26
CA ARG A 24 -4.11 -22.04 7.18
C ARG A 24 -3.70 -22.58 8.56
N PRO A 25 -4.29 -23.67 9.06
CA PRO A 25 -3.77 -24.31 10.25
C PRO A 25 -2.28 -24.57 10.10
N GLY A 26 -1.45 -23.99 10.97
CA GLY A 26 0.02 -24.12 10.90
C GLY A 26 0.73 -23.15 9.94
N ALA A 27 0.05 -22.11 9.42
CA ALA A 27 0.72 -21.03 8.69
C ALA A 27 1.71 -20.32 9.63
N ALA A 28 2.93 -20.13 9.15
CA ALA A 28 3.91 -19.34 9.88
C ALA A 28 3.53 -17.86 9.85
N ILE A 29 3.84 -17.13 10.90
CA ILE A 29 3.74 -15.67 10.89
C ILE A 29 4.98 -15.14 10.17
N ALA A 30 4.75 -14.38 9.12
CA ALA A 30 5.82 -13.85 8.27
C ALA A 30 6.33 -12.48 8.77
N ALA A 31 5.46 -11.70 9.41
CA ALA A 31 5.82 -10.41 9.97
C ALA A 31 4.93 -10.04 11.16
N HIS A 32 5.46 -9.20 12.04
CA HIS A 32 4.74 -8.59 13.15
C HIS A 32 4.76 -7.08 12.97
N VAL A 33 3.62 -6.44 13.19
CA VAL A 33 3.46 -4.98 13.10
C VAL A 33 2.90 -4.46 14.42
N ALA A 34 3.46 -3.37 14.92
CA ALA A 34 2.87 -2.58 16.00
C ALA A 34 2.19 -1.35 15.41
N ALA A 35 0.95 -1.11 15.79
CA ALA A 35 0.18 0.07 15.39
C ALA A 35 -0.40 0.76 16.62
N ASP A 36 -0.38 2.09 16.63
CA ASP A 36 -1.01 2.87 17.69
C ASP A 36 -2.53 2.86 17.57
N SER A 37 -3.18 2.80 18.71
CA SER A 37 -4.61 3.06 18.84
C SER A 37 -4.89 3.88 20.09
N ASP A 38 -6.08 4.45 20.20
CA ASP A 38 -6.50 5.22 21.39
C ASP A 38 -6.43 4.40 22.69
N SER A 39 -6.51 3.06 22.59
CA SER A 39 -6.47 2.14 23.73
C SER A 39 -5.09 1.53 24.01
N GLY A 40 -4.06 1.94 23.28
CA GLY A 40 -2.69 1.43 23.38
C GLY A 40 -2.19 0.81 22.10
N ILE A 41 -1.19 -0.05 22.19
CA ILE A 41 -0.53 -0.64 21.02
C ILE A 41 -1.25 -1.93 20.61
N VAL A 42 -1.62 -2.00 19.33
CA VAL A 42 -2.19 -3.21 18.70
C VAL A 42 -1.06 -3.93 17.97
N ARG A 43 -0.93 -5.23 18.23
CA ARG A 43 -0.07 -6.12 17.45
C ARG A 43 -0.87 -6.71 16.28
N ILE A 44 -0.31 -6.65 15.09
CA ILE A 44 -0.90 -7.26 13.90
C ILE A 44 0.09 -8.29 13.37
N ASP A 45 -0.30 -9.56 13.42
CA ASP A 45 0.48 -10.68 12.92
C ASP A 45 0.09 -10.95 11.47
N VAL A 46 1.04 -10.88 10.55
CA VAL A 46 0.83 -11.13 9.12
C VAL A 46 1.13 -12.61 8.86
N ALA A 47 0.10 -13.38 8.51
CA ALA A 47 0.27 -14.77 8.11
C ALA A 47 0.95 -14.87 6.75
N GLU A 48 1.78 -15.89 6.59
CA GLU A 48 2.59 -16.10 5.39
C GLU A 48 1.71 -16.14 4.12
N ALA A 49 2.02 -15.26 3.17
CA ALA A 49 1.62 -15.42 1.79
C ALA A 49 2.60 -16.41 1.12
N VAL A 50 2.12 -17.12 0.12
CA VAL A 50 2.84 -18.25 -0.52
C VAL A 50 4.21 -17.85 -1.10
N GLU A 51 4.44 -16.57 -1.33
CA GLU A 51 5.69 -16.04 -1.87
C GLU A 51 6.11 -14.82 -1.05
N SER A 52 7.23 -14.94 -0.35
CA SER A 52 7.85 -13.82 0.33
C SER A 52 8.53 -12.93 -0.71
N THR A 53 8.19 -11.64 -0.70
CA THR A 53 8.91 -10.64 -1.48
C THR A 53 9.86 -9.88 -0.58
N CYS A 54 10.84 -9.20 -1.19
CA CYS A 54 11.78 -8.34 -0.46
C CYS A 54 11.16 -7.01 -0.04
N PHE A 55 9.98 -6.66 -0.57
CA PHE A 55 9.33 -5.38 -0.30
C PHE A 55 8.20 -5.54 0.72
N GLN A 56 8.27 -4.73 1.75
CA GLN A 56 7.25 -4.61 2.76
C GLN A 56 7.25 -3.19 3.31
N ALA A 57 6.08 -2.64 3.56
CA ALA A 57 5.95 -1.33 4.18
C ALA A 57 4.68 -1.26 5.04
N VAL A 58 4.68 -0.30 5.96
CA VAL A 58 3.51 0.03 6.77
C VAL A 58 3.30 1.53 6.76
N ARG A 59 2.03 1.94 6.80
CA ARG A 59 1.59 3.33 6.95
C ARG A 59 0.41 3.38 7.90
N GLN A 60 0.28 4.48 8.62
CA GLN A 60 -0.90 4.74 9.45
C GLN A 60 -1.54 6.06 9.03
N ALA A 61 -2.84 6.03 8.78
CA ALA A 61 -3.65 7.20 8.52
C ALA A 61 -4.90 7.15 9.41
N GLY A 62 -4.98 8.08 10.36
CA GLY A 62 -6.01 8.02 11.40
C GLY A 62 -5.98 6.71 12.18
N THR A 63 -7.11 6.01 12.26
CA THR A 63 -7.24 4.70 12.93
C THR A 63 -6.82 3.53 12.05
N LYS A 64 -6.49 3.76 10.78
CA LYS A 64 -6.19 2.71 9.82
C LYS A 64 -4.69 2.43 9.72
N ALA A 65 -4.32 1.16 9.88
CA ALA A 65 -3.01 0.63 9.59
C ALA A 65 -3.03 0.00 8.19
N TYR A 66 -2.17 0.47 7.31
CA TYR A 66 -1.95 -0.07 5.98
C TYR A 66 -0.68 -0.92 6.02
N ILE A 67 -0.77 -2.18 5.60
CA ILE A 67 0.34 -3.13 5.61
C ILE A 67 0.47 -3.70 4.20
N GLY A 68 1.57 -3.36 3.52
CA GLY A 68 1.97 -3.95 2.24
C GLY A 68 2.89 -5.12 2.50
N TYR A 69 2.52 -6.32 2.05
CA TYR A 69 3.31 -7.53 2.23
C TYR A 69 3.01 -8.56 1.14
N GLY A 70 4.05 -9.10 0.52
CA GLY A 70 3.89 -10.06 -0.57
C GLY A 70 3.12 -9.44 -1.74
N GLU A 71 2.05 -10.08 -2.16
CA GLU A 71 1.15 -9.59 -3.22
C GLU A 71 -0.14 -8.97 -2.65
N ARG A 72 -0.08 -8.38 -1.44
CA ARG A 72 -1.29 -7.95 -0.73
C ARG A 72 -1.09 -6.63 -0.03
N VAL A 73 -2.19 -5.90 0.06
CA VAL A 73 -2.35 -4.78 0.99
C VAL A 73 -3.46 -5.14 1.97
N PHE A 74 -3.13 -5.08 3.26
CA PHE A 74 -4.09 -5.21 4.36
C PHE A 74 -4.37 -3.83 4.91
N ILE A 75 -5.64 -3.53 5.17
CA ILE A 75 -6.09 -2.33 5.85
C ILE A 75 -6.79 -2.80 7.12
N VAL A 76 -6.22 -2.42 8.25
CA VAL A 76 -6.71 -2.81 9.58
C VAL A 76 -7.19 -1.56 10.30
N ASP A 77 -8.45 -1.54 10.72
CA ASP A 77 -8.92 -0.54 11.66
C ASP A 77 -8.46 -0.90 13.07
N CYS A 78 -7.55 -0.13 13.64
CA CYS A 78 -7.00 -0.39 14.97
C CYS A 78 -7.99 -0.14 16.11
N VAL A 79 -9.20 0.36 15.84
CA VAL A 79 -10.26 0.58 16.83
C VAL A 79 -11.33 -0.49 16.73
N THR A 80 -11.89 -0.73 15.53
CA THR A 80 -12.98 -1.71 15.33
C THR A 80 -12.48 -3.13 15.07
N GLU A 81 -11.18 -3.29 14.74
CA GLU A 81 -10.53 -4.56 14.37
C GLU A 81 -10.99 -5.12 13.00
N ASP A 82 -11.71 -4.30 12.23
CA ASP A 82 -12.08 -4.67 10.87
C ASP A 82 -10.84 -4.78 9.99
N VAL A 83 -10.80 -5.83 9.17
CA VAL A 83 -9.71 -6.11 8.24
C VAL A 83 -10.25 -6.19 6.83
N VAL A 84 -9.67 -5.40 5.93
CA VAL A 84 -9.89 -5.50 4.49
C VAL A 84 -8.58 -5.88 3.82
N MET A 85 -8.63 -6.80 2.86
CA MET A 85 -7.47 -7.25 2.09
C MET A 85 -7.71 -7.03 0.60
N HIS A 86 -6.71 -6.46 -0.06
CA HIS A 86 -6.67 -6.31 -1.51
C HIS A 86 -5.52 -7.14 -2.08
N GLN A 87 -5.86 -8.02 -3.02
CA GLN A 87 -4.88 -8.76 -3.82
C GLN A 87 -4.35 -7.82 -4.91
N MET A 88 -3.04 -7.78 -5.07
CA MET A 88 -2.34 -7.05 -6.13
C MET A 88 -1.93 -7.98 -7.26
N ASP A 89 -1.75 -7.42 -8.45
CA ASP A 89 -1.08 -8.10 -9.56
C ASP A 89 0.43 -7.84 -9.43
N GLY A 90 1.16 -8.92 -9.15
CA GLY A 90 2.55 -8.87 -8.75
C GLY A 90 2.75 -8.45 -7.29
N TYR A 91 4.00 -8.26 -6.92
CA TYR A 91 4.38 -7.95 -5.54
C TYR A 91 4.10 -6.48 -5.19
N PHE A 92 3.84 -6.26 -3.90
CA PHE A 92 3.78 -4.91 -3.32
C PHE A 92 5.13 -4.20 -3.48
N CYS A 93 5.12 -2.93 -3.88
CA CYS A 93 6.32 -2.11 -4.00
C CYS A 93 6.41 -1.07 -2.88
N GLU A 94 5.47 -0.14 -2.81
CA GLU A 94 5.58 1.01 -1.91
C GLU A 94 4.22 1.63 -1.57
N PHE A 95 4.18 2.37 -0.43
CA PHE A 95 3.12 3.31 -0.09
C PHE A 95 3.58 4.75 -0.32
N PHE A 96 2.62 5.58 -0.77
CA PHE A 96 2.77 7.02 -0.85
C PHE A 96 1.57 7.64 -0.14
N ASP A 97 1.80 8.54 0.81
CA ASP A 97 0.71 9.25 1.44
C ASP A 97 0.53 10.67 0.89
N ALA A 98 -0.67 11.21 1.07
CA ALA A 98 -1.01 12.52 0.53
C ALA A 98 -0.19 13.66 1.17
N GLU A 99 0.27 13.47 2.41
CA GLU A 99 1.11 14.43 3.13
C GLU A 99 2.52 14.43 2.56
N GLU A 100 3.12 13.24 2.36
CA GLU A 100 4.45 13.06 1.77
C GLU A 100 4.51 13.61 0.32
N LEU A 101 3.42 13.45 -0.43
CA LEU A 101 3.28 14.01 -1.78
C LEU A 101 2.90 15.50 -1.81
N GLU A 102 2.80 16.16 -0.63
CA GLU A 102 2.40 17.55 -0.49
C GLU A 102 1.07 17.88 -1.21
N THR A 103 0.14 16.91 -1.26
CA THR A 103 -1.07 17.02 -2.04
C THR A 103 -2.20 17.62 -1.23
N SER A 104 -2.60 18.84 -1.55
CA SER A 104 -3.81 19.44 -0.97
C SER A 104 -5.03 19.15 -1.86
N GLY A 105 -6.14 18.70 -1.23
CA GLY A 105 -7.41 18.49 -1.90
C GLY A 105 -7.52 17.19 -2.71
N ALA A 106 -6.66 16.23 -2.47
CA ALA A 106 -6.86 14.87 -2.96
C ALA A 106 -7.90 14.13 -2.12
N ASP A 107 -8.72 13.31 -2.78
CA ASP A 107 -9.72 12.47 -2.10
C ASP A 107 -9.06 11.21 -1.46
N PHE A 108 -7.83 10.87 -1.83
CA PHE A 108 -7.07 9.76 -1.25
C PHE A 108 -6.21 10.20 -0.06
N CYS A 109 -5.96 9.28 0.87
CA CYS A 109 -4.98 9.47 1.94
C CYS A 109 -3.71 8.62 1.70
N VAL A 110 -3.84 7.43 1.12
CA VAL A 110 -2.73 6.52 0.84
C VAL A 110 -2.86 5.96 -0.57
N LEU A 111 -1.75 5.95 -1.30
CA LEU A 111 -1.58 5.17 -2.52
C LEU A 111 -0.72 3.94 -2.22
N ALA A 112 -1.03 2.81 -2.85
CA ALA A 112 -0.20 1.60 -2.79
C ALA A 112 0.15 1.15 -4.20
N SER A 113 1.43 0.94 -4.48
CA SER A 113 1.89 0.43 -5.77
C SER A 113 2.31 -1.03 -5.70
N SER A 114 2.15 -1.72 -6.84
CA SER A 114 2.71 -3.04 -7.08
C SER A 114 3.63 -3.03 -8.29
N ALA A 115 4.06 -4.21 -8.72
CA ALA A 115 4.81 -4.37 -9.98
C ALA A 115 4.09 -3.74 -11.18
N SER A 116 2.74 -3.73 -11.21
CA SER A 116 1.96 -3.31 -12.38
C SER A 116 0.79 -2.37 -12.09
N GLU A 117 0.43 -2.16 -10.82
CA GLU A 117 -0.82 -1.50 -10.43
C GLU A 117 -0.58 -0.34 -9.46
N LEU A 118 -1.55 0.57 -9.40
CA LEU A 118 -1.65 1.61 -8.38
C LEU A 118 -3.07 1.62 -7.80
N PHE A 119 -3.15 1.57 -6.48
CA PHE A 119 -4.38 1.62 -5.70
C PHE A 119 -4.47 2.95 -4.98
N ALA A 120 -5.66 3.54 -4.88
CA ALA A 120 -5.90 4.72 -4.04
C ALA A 120 -6.93 4.40 -2.97
N PHE A 121 -6.62 4.76 -1.74
CA PHE A 121 -7.46 4.54 -0.58
C PHE A 121 -7.89 5.87 0.03
N GLY A 122 -9.18 5.97 0.39
CA GLY A 122 -9.75 7.11 1.09
C GLY A 122 -9.40 7.13 2.58
N PRO A 123 -9.74 8.22 3.27
CA PRO A 123 -9.46 8.37 4.71
C PRO A 123 -10.15 7.31 5.60
N ASP A 124 -11.22 6.71 5.11
CA ASP A 124 -11.94 5.61 5.76
C ASP A 124 -11.35 4.23 5.47
N GLY A 125 -10.29 4.16 4.65
CA GLY A 125 -9.66 2.93 4.19
C GLY A 125 -10.37 2.28 3.00
N ALA A 126 -11.43 2.88 2.46
CA ALA A 126 -12.11 2.36 1.28
C ALA A 126 -11.24 2.49 0.03
N LEU A 127 -11.27 1.47 -0.83
CA LEU A 127 -10.65 1.55 -2.15
C LEU A 127 -11.46 2.53 -3.01
N LEU A 128 -10.85 3.64 -3.41
CA LEU A 128 -11.45 4.64 -4.29
C LEU A 128 -11.38 4.19 -5.74
N TRP A 129 -10.19 3.76 -6.17
CA TRP A 129 -9.94 3.24 -7.51
C TRP A 129 -8.66 2.41 -7.55
N LYS A 130 -8.55 1.64 -8.62
CA LYS A 130 -7.35 0.87 -8.98
C LYS A 130 -7.05 1.07 -10.46
N THR A 131 -5.79 1.35 -10.80
CA THR A 131 -5.31 1.43 -12.18
C THR A 131 -4.30 0.34 -12.42
N THR A 132 -4.48 -0.41 -13.50
CA THR A 132 -3.66 -1.55 -13.90
C THR A 132 -2.78 -1.22 -15.10
N GLN A 133 -1.82 -2.10 -15.42
CA GLN A 133 -0.96 -1.98 -16.61
C GLN A 133 -0.16 -0.67 -16.63
N LEU A 134 0.35 -0.26 -15.47
CA LEU A 134 1.23 0.89 -15.35
C LEU A 134 2.70 0.53 -15.57
N GLY A 135 3.09 -0.72 -15.35
CA GLY A 135 4.40 -1.30 -15.53
C GLY A 135 4.32 -2.82 -15.56
N ILE A 136 5.45 -3.51 -15.49
CA ILE A 136 5.56 -4.97 -15.33
C ILE A 136 6.48 -5.38 -14.17
N ASP A 137 7.35 -4.47 -13.67
CA ASP A 137 8.31 -4.78 -12.61
C ASP A 137 8.46 -3.64 -11.58
N GLY A 138 7.63 -2.63 -11.64
CA GLY A 138 7.56 -1.56 -10.65
C GLY A 138 6.73 -0.37 -11.10
N VAL A 139 6.06 0.25 -10.14
CA VAL A 139 5.29 1.49 -10.32
C VAL A 139 5.71 2.49 -9.26
N LEU A 140 6.22 3.65 -9.69
CA LEU A 140 6.63 4.75 -8.83
C LEU A 140 5.73 5.97 -9.02
N VAL A 141 5.39 6.61 -7.92
CA VAL A 141 4.72 7.92 -7.91
C VAL A 141 5.76 8.99 -7.60
N HIS A 142 5.85 10.01 -8.44
CA HIS A 142 6.81 11.10 -8.30
C HIS A 142 6.18 12.36 -7.68
N SER A 143 4.91 12.61 -7.99
CA SER A 143 4.17 13.74 -7.44
C SER A 143 2.68 13.53 -7.60
N ALA A 144 1.91 14.19 -6.75
CA ALA A 144 0.47 14.28 -6.89
C ALA A 144 0.01 15.72 -6.69
N THR A 145 -1.14 16.04 -7.26
CA THR A 145 -1.89 17.28 -7.06
C THR A 145 -3.36 16.95 -6.86
N GLY A 146 -4.20 17.91 -6.56
CA GLY A 146 -5.66 17.71 -6.48
C GLY A 146 -6.30 17.19 -7.77
N THR A 147 -5.59 17.25 -8.91
CA THR A 147 -6.11 16.83 -10.23
C THR A 147 -5.34 15.71 -10.90
N HIS A 148 -4.05 15.59 -10.68
CA HIS A 148 -3.18 14.64 -11.40
C HIS A 148 -2.16 13.97 -10.48
N ILE A 149 -1.91 12.70 -10.75
CA ILE A 149 -0.80 11.91 -10.21
C ILE A 149 0.17 11.67 -11.37
N LYS A 150 1.46 11.99 -11.15
CA LYS A 150 2.54 11.71 -12.11
C LYS A 150 3.42 10.63 -11.55
N GLY A 151 3.75 9.65 -12.39
CA GLY A 151 4.59 8.53 -12.02
C GLY A 151 5.28 7.93 -13.23
N SER A 152 5.95 6.81 -12.99
CA SER A 152 6.53 5.97 -14.04
C SER A 152 6.38 4.50 -13.70
N GLY A 153 6.26 3.67 -14.73
CA GLY A 153 6.26 2.22 -14.60
C GLY A 153 7.43 1.61 -15.36
N GLU A 154 8.01 0.56 -14.81
CA GLU A 154 9.10 -0.17 -15.45
C GLU A 154 8.54 -1.21 -16.43
N TRP A 155 8.95 -1.09 -17.71
CA TRP A 155 8.46 -1.93 -18.80
C TRP A 155 9.53 -2.84 -19.43
N ASP A 156 10.79 -2.53 -19.20
CA ASP A 156 11.92 -3.30 -19.74
C ASP A 156 13.01 -3.37 -18.66
N PRO A 157 12.85 -4.23 -17.64
CA PRO A 157 13.82 -4.34 -16.54
C PRO A 157 15.17 -4.85 -17.02
N PRO A 158 16.28 -4.28 -16.48
CA PRO A 158 16.28 -3.13 -15.59
C PRO A 158 16.31 -1.79 -16.33
N GLY A 159 15.39 -0.87 -15.97
CA GLY A 159 15.54 0.54 -16.30
C GLY A 159 14.70 1.11 -17.45
N GLY A 160 13.81 0.33 -18.05
CA GLY A 160 12.87 0.81 -19.08
C GLY A 160 11.66 1.56 -18.51
N TRP A 161 11.88 2.68 -17.81
CA TRP A 161 10.85 3.44 -17.14
C TRP A 161 10.08 4.35 -18.12
N GLU A 162 8.76 4.20 -18.13
CA GLU A 162 7.87 5.02 -18.94
C GLU A 162 6.96 5.89 -18.07
N PRO A 163 6.87 7.20 -18.34
CA PRO A 163 6.04 8.08 -17.54
C PRO A 163 4.54 7.85 -17.78
N PHE A 164 3.75 8.07 -16.73
CA PHE A 164 2.29 8.14 -16.82
C PHE A 164 1.75 9.37 -16.08
N ILE A 165 0.54 9.77 -16.47
CA ILE A 165 -0.26 10.77 -15.75
C ILE A 165 -1.64 10.17 -15.56
N LEU A 166 -2.13 10.17 -14.29
CA LEU A 166 -3.46 9.72 -13.94
C LEU A 166 -4.28 10.89 -13.38
N ALA A 167 -5.58 10.85 -13.60
CA ALA A 167 -6.52 11.73 -12.90
C ALA A 167 -6.61 11.30 -11.43
N THR A 168 -6.35 12.20 -10.50
CA THR A 168 -6.29 11.89 -9.05
C THR A 168 -7.59 11.27 -8.54
N ARG A 169 -8.73 11.70 -9.06
CA ARG A 169 -10.06 11.27 -8.60
C ARG A 169 -10.49 9.90 -9.10
N THR A 170 -10.05 9.48 -10.29
CA THR A 170 -10.55 8.26 -10.95
C THR A 170 -9.48 7.23 -11.28
N GLY A 171 -8.19 7.60 -11.16
CA GLY A 171 -7.09 6.75 -11.59
C GLY A 171 -6.99 6.60 -13.12
N GLU A 172 -7.86 7.22 -13.90
CA GLU A 172 -7.83 7.12 -15.35
C GLU A 172 -6.59 7.80 -15.94
N ARG A 173 -6.00 7.17 -16.96
CA ARG A 173 -4.87 7.80 -17.69
C ARG A 173 -5.35 9.08 -18.37
N VAL A 174 -4.65 10.17 -18.08
CA VAL A 174 -4.87 11.43 -18.78
C VAL A 174 -4.11 11.37 -20.11
N SER A 175 -4.86 11.42 -21.19
CA SER A 175 -4.30 11.44 -22.56
C SER A 175 -3.54 12.74 -22.79
N GLY A 176 -2.28 12.78 -22.45
CA GLY A 176 -1.32 13.85 -22.71
C GLY A 176 -0.19 13.31 -23.54
N GLY A 177 -0.39 13.28 -24.87
CA GLY A 177 0.65 13.28 -25.88
C GLY A 177 1.88 12.41 -25.66
N SER A 178 1.73 11.09 -25.61
CA SER A 178 2.83 10.21 -26.01
C SER A 178 2.61 9.87 -27.48
N ALA A 179 3.59 10.25 -28.31
CA ALA A 179 3.59 9.88 -29.72
C ALA A 179 3.50 8.36 -29.87
N PRO A 180 2.76 7.85 -30.86
CA PRO A 180 2.69 6.41 -31.11
C PRO A 180 4.11 5.92 -31.42
N ARG A 181 4.57 4.89 -30.70
CA ARG A 181 5.79 4.18 -31.02
C ARG A 181 5.64 3.56 -32.41
N ARG A 182 6.58 3.85 -33.31
CA ARG A 182 6.76 3.17 -34.58
C ARG A 182 7.60 1.93 -34.37
#